data_bc7e33d7e2adceef4f24101c0b9bd100
#
_entry.id   bc7e33d7e2adceef4f24101c0b9bd100
#
_cell.length_a   1.000
_cell.length_b   1.000
_cell.length_c   1.000
_cell.angle_alpha   90.00
_cell.angle_beta   90.00
_cell.angle_gamma   90.00
#
_symmetry.space_group_name_H-M   'P 1'
#
loop_
_entity.id
_entity.type
_entity.pdbx_description
1 polymer ?
#
loop_
_entity_poly.entity_id
_entity_poly.type
_entity_poly.pdbx_seq_one_letter_code
_entity_poly.pdbx_strand_id
1 'polypeptide(L)'
;MSEVTLYAKDGKGNIRVWTGRITDSGLEYEWGSLGGSMQTQTEEVEAKYTRTWDEQCMLQLSSKVAKKRDAGYCYKLEDAQNNARTNALNLARPMLAQTYDHPRQVKEGALWQYKYNGLRCLMVKTAHGIVAYSRNGKPFTTLGHITSGLELIMEEGDTLDG
;
A
#
# COMPACT_ATOMS: atom_id res chain seq x y z
N MET A 1 -11.63 15.25 -19.25
CA MET A 1 -11.91 14.84 -17.86
C MET A 1 -10.95 13.72 -17.53
N SER A 2 -10.27 13.84 -16.42
CA SER A 2 -9.36 12.77 -15.96
C SER A 2 -10.09 11.98 -14.89
N GLU A 3 -10.30 10.71 -15.14
CA GLU A 3 -10.91 9.75 -14.21
C GLU A 3 -9.96 8.56 -14.00
N VAL A 4 -9.88 8.08 -12.77
CA VAL A 4 -9.07 6.92 -12.41
C VAL A 4 -9.91 6.01 -11.52
N THR A 5 -10.04 4.74 -11.91
CA THR A 5 -10.67 3.70 -11.10
C THR A 5 -9.65 2.71 -10.58
N LEU A 6 -9.76 2.35 -9.31
CA LEU A 6 -8.87 1.43 -8.62
C LEU A 6 -9.68 0.37 -7.88
N TYR A 7 -9.13 -0.83 -7.79
CA TYR A 7 -9.75 -2.00 -7.18
C TYR A 7 -8.86 -2.58 -6.09
N ALA A 8 -9.47 -3.09 -5.01
CA ALA A 8 -8.75 -3.83 -3.96
C ALA A 8 -9.63 -4.95 -3.42
N LYS A 9 -9.01 -6.03 -2.94
CA LYS A 9 -9.71 -7.09 -2.22
C LYS A 9 -9.64 -6.84 -0.73
N ASP A 10 -10.77 -6.84 -0.05
CA ASP A 10 -10.81 -6.70 1.40
C ASP A 10 -10.46 -8.02 2.13
N GLY A 11 -10.33 -7.96 3.46
CA GLY A 11 -10.01 -9.14 4.28
C GLY A 11 -11.08 -10.24 4.27
N LYS A 12 -12.29 -9.94 3.78
CA LYS A 12 -13.40 -10.88 3.64
C LYS A 12 -13.52 -11.46 2.22
N GLY A 13 -12.66 -11.02 1.30
CA GLY A 13 -12.65 -11.47 -0.08
C GLY A 13 -13.49 -10.63 -1.05
N ASN A 14 -14.21 -9.59 -0.57
CA ASN A 14 -15.00 -8.72 -1.43
C ASN A 14 -14.12 -7.73 -2.18
N ILE A 15 -14.50 -7.39 -3.40
CA ILE A 15 -13.80 -6.36 -4.17
C ILE A 15 -14.33 -4.98 -3.79
N ARG A 16 -13.43 -4.12 -3.37
CA ARG A 16 -13.66 -2.69 -3.14
C ARG A 16 -13.27 -1.91 -4.38
N VAL A 17 -14.06 -0.93 -4.73
CA VAL A 17 -13.82 -0.02 -5.86
C VAL A 17 -13.63 1.39 -5.31
N TRP A 18 -12.72 2.12 -5.89
CA TRP A 18 -12.54 3.55 -5.65
C TRP A 18 -12.31 4.24 -6.99
N THR A 19 -13.10 5.27 -7.28
CA THR A 19 -12.96 6.11 -8.47
C THR A 19 -12.73 7.54 -8.03
N GLY A 20 -11.77 8.20 -8.65
CA GLY A 20 -11.54 9.64 -8.49
C GLY A 20 -11.63 10.32 -9.84
N ARG A 21 -12.36 11.41 -9.92
CA ARG A 21 -12.55 12.19 -11.16
C ARG A 21 -12.43 13.68 -10.92
N ILE A 22 -12.00 14.41 -11.96
CA ILE A 22 -12.02 15.86 -11.98
C ILE A 22 -13.33 16.31 -12.61
N THR A 23 -14.08 17.15 -11.89
CA THR A 23 -15.34 17.77 -12.33
C THR A 23 -15.15 19.28 -12.47
N ASP A 24 -16.11 19.99 -13.00
CA ASP A 24 -16.05 21.45 -13.15
C ASP A 24 -15.97 22.21 -11.81
N SER A 25 -16.38 21.57 -10.70
CA SER A 25 -16.37 22.14 -9.34
C SER A 25 -15.22 21.67 -8.45
N GLY A 26 -14.39 20.73 -8.93
CA GLY A 26 -13.29 20.18 -8.13
C GLY A 26 -13.07 18.70 -8.35
N LEU A 27 -12.87 17.97 -7.27
CA LEU A 27 -12.65 16.53 -7.30
C LEU A 27 -13.86 15.79 -6.73
N GLU A 28 -14.23 14.72 -7.40
CA GLU A 28 -15.26 13.80 -6.92
C GLU A 28 -14.65 12.42 -6.72
N TYR A 29 -14.98 11.81 -5.59
CA TYR A 29 -14.56 10.47 -5.24
C TYR A 29 -15.79 9.60 -5.03
N GLU A 30 -15.73 8.40 -5.57
CA GLU A 30 -16.75 7.39 -5.41
C GLU A 30 -16.10 6.09 -4.90
N TRP A 31 -16.67 5.46 -3.87
CA TRP A 31 -16.13 4.21 -3.35
C TRP A 31 -17.22 3.32 -2.76
N GLY A 32 -16.96 2.02 -2.81
CA GLY A 32 -17.91 1.02 -2.30
C GLY A 32 -17.44 -0.40 -2.54
N SER A 33 -18.37 -1.34 -2.46
CA SER A 33 -18.15 -2.71 -2.89
C SER A 33 -18.59 -2.87 -4.34
N LEU A 34 -17.83 -3.62 -5.13
CA LEU A 34 -18.17 -3.92 -6.52
C LEU A 34 -19.55 -4.60 -6.57
N GLY A 35 -20.50 -3.98 -7.29
CA GLY A 35 -21.88 -4.44 -7.36
C GLY A 35 -22.75 -4.14 -6.12
N GLY A 36 -22.22 -3.40 -5.14
CA GLY A 36 -22.95 -2.95 -3.95
C GLY A 36 -23.25 -1.46 -3.94
N SER A 37 -23.61 -0.93 -2.76
CA SER A 37 -23.82 0.50 -2.59
C SER A 37 -22.52 1.27 -2.69
N MET A 38 -22.56 2.40 -3.41
CA MET A 38 -21.46 3.33 -3.56
C MET A 38 -21.69 4.58 -2.71
N GLN A 39 -20.62 5.13 -2.18
CA GLN A 39 -20.60 6.40 -1.46
C GLN A 39 -19.87 7.42 -2.33
N THR A 40 -20.34 8.65 -2.33
CA THR A 40 -19.75 9.74 -3.12
C THR A 40 -19.36 10.88 -2.21
N GLN A 41 -18.23 11.52 -2.49
CA GLN A 41 -17.76 12.73 -1.82
C GLN A 41 -17.17 13.69 -2.84
N THR A 42 -17.51 14.96 -2.72
CA THR A 42 -16.93 16.04 -3.51
C THR A 42 -15.96 16.85 -2.65
N GLU A 43 -14.89 17.35 -3.27
CA GLU A 43 -13.88 18.20 -2.65
C GLU A 43 -13.64 19.39 -3.57
N GLU A 44 -13.97 20.59 -3.09
CA GLU A 44 -13.68 21.83 -3.83
C GLU A 44 -12.17 22.05 -3.88
N VAL A 45 -11.68 22.50 -5.02
CA VAL A 45 -10.27 22.78 -5.23
C VAL A 45 -10.07 24.25 -5.54
N GLU A 46 -9.25 24.91 -4.73
CA GLU A 46 -8.82 26.28 -4.97
C GLU A 46 -7.50 26.31 -5.76
N ALA A 47 -7.42 27.16 -6.74
CA ALA A 47 -6.17 27.42 -7.46
C ALA A 47 -5.13 28.04 -6.49
N LYS A 48 -3.90 27.56 -6.53
CA LYS A 48 -2.79 28.13 -5.75
C LYS A 48 -2.00 29.11 -6.64
N TYR A 49 -1.39 30.10 -5.99
CA TYR A 49 -0.71 31.24 -6.63
C TYR A 49 0.26 30.89 -7.78
N THR A 50 0.81 29.67 -7.79
CA THR A 50 1.79 29.20 -8.78
C THR A 50 1.24 28.12 -9.72
N ARG A 51 -0.03 27.75 -9.61
CA ARG A 51 -0.63 26.67 -10.40
C ARG A 51 -2.03 27.05 -10.85
N THR A 52 -2.35 26.63 -12.05
CA THR A 52 -3.73 26.70 -12.53
C THR A 52 -4.63 25.76 -11.72
N TRP A 53 -5.92 25.99 -11.79
CA TRP A 53 -6.91 25.14 -11.15
C TRP A 53 -6.80 23.67 -11.62
N ASP A 54 -6.64 23.46 -12.92
CA ASP A 54 -6.47 22.12 -13.51
C ASP A 54 -5.22 21.42 -12.99
N GLU A 55 -4.09 22.11 -12.93
CA GLU A 55 -2.84 21.57 -12.38
C GLU A 55 -2.99 21.21 -10.91
N GLN A 56 -3.72 22.00 -10.14
CA GLN A 56 -3.98 21.72 -8.73
C GLN A 56 -4.89 20.50 -8.56
N CYS A 57 -5.94 20.37 -9.37
CA CYS A 57 -6.81 19.20 -9.38
C CYS A 57 -6.03 17.92 -9.74
N MET A 58 -5.21 17.97 -10.78
CA MET A 58 -4.37 16.84 -11.21
C MET A 58 -3.38 16.42 -10.10
N LEU A 59 -2.74 17.38 -9.44
CA LEU A 59 -1.81 17.11 -8.34
C LEU A 59 -2.51 16.44 -7.16
N GLN A 60 -3.68 16.94 -6.76
CA GLN A 60 -4.44 16.37 -5.66
C GLN A 60 -4.98 14.98 -6.00
N LEU A 61 -5.53 14.79 -7.21
CA LEU A 61 -6.00 13.48 -7.67
C LEU A 61 -4.85 12.46 -7.69
N SER A 62 -3.70 12.81 -8.26
CA SER A 62 -2.52 11.94 -8.31
C SER A 62 -2.02 11.56 -6.91
N SER A 63 -2.04 12.50 -5.96
CA SER A 63 -1.71 12.23 -4.56
C SER A 63 -2.67 11.25 -3.89
N LYS A 64 -3.99 11.38 -4.15
CA LYS A 64 -5.00 10.44 -3.64
C LYS A 64 -4.83 9.06 -4.27
N VAL A 65 -4.60 8.98 -5.59
CA VAL A 65 -4.30 7.73 -6.31
C VAL A 65 -3.06 7.06 -5.71
N ALA A 66 -1.98 7.79 -5.48
CA ALA A 66 -0.77 7.24 -4.86
C ALA A 66 -1.03 6.65 -3.48
N LYS A 67 -1.80 7.35 -2.63
CA LYS A 67 -2.21 6.85 -1.30
C LYS A 67 -3.05 5.57 -1.41
N LYS A 68 -3.97 5.49 -2.38
CA LYS A 68 -4.78 4.28 -2.62
C LYS A 68 -3.91 3.13 -3.12
N ARG A 69 -2.96 3.41 -4.01
CA ARG A 69 -1.98 2.42 -4.47
C ARG A 69 -1.13 1.89 -3.31
N ASP A 70 -0.64 2.78 -2.45
CA ASP A 70 0.09 2.40 -1.23
C ASP A 70 -0.77 1.54 -0.28
N ALA A 71 -2.09 1.75 -0.27
CA ALA A 71 -3.04 0.93 0.49
C ALA A 71 -3.35 -0.43 -0.18
N GLY A 72 -2.80 -0.69 -1.39
CA GLY A 72 -2.93 -1.96 -2.10
C GLY A 72 -4.04 -2.02 -3.14
N TYR A 73 -4.55 -0.88 -3.57
CA TYR A 73 -5.43 -0.81 -4.73
C TYR A 73 -4.65 -1.00 -6.03
N CYS A 74 -5.24 -1.68 -7.01
CA CYS A 74 -4.70 -1.96 -8.32
C CYS A 74 -5.54 -1.27 -9.41
N TYR A 75 -4.96 -1.01 -10.57
CA TYR A 75 -5.71 -0.46 -11.72
C TYR A 75 -6.62 -1.49 -12.37
N LYS A 76 -6.26 -2.77 -12.33
CA LYS A 76 -7.02 -3.85 -12.97
C LYS A 76 -7.78 -4.65 -11.93
N LEU A 77 -9.02 -5.01 -12.26
CA LEU A 77 -9.86 -5.86 -11.43
C LEU A 77 -9.24 -7.26 -11.23
N GLU A 78 -8.64 -7.81 -12.27
CA GLU A 78 -7.98 -9.12 -12.23
C GLU A 78 -6.83 -9.16 -11.21
N ASP A 79 -6.02 -8.10 -11.17
CA ASP A 79 -4.93 -7.98 -10.20
C ASP A 79 -5.48 -7.93 -8.78
N ALA A 80 -6.57 -7.22 -8.54
CA ALA A 80 -7.23 -7.17 -7.24
C ALA A 80 -7.83 -8.53 -6.83
N GLN A 81 -8.37 -9.29 -7.76
CA GLN A 81 -8.90 -10.62 -7.49
C GLN A 81 -7.79 -11.61 -7.11
N ASN A 82 -6.66 -11.57 -7.81
CA ASN A 82 -5.53 -12.48 -7.65
C ASN A 82 -4.61 -12.10 -6.47
N ASN A 83 -4.50 -10.82 -6.12
CA ASN A 83 -3.43 -10.25 -5.28
C ASN A 83 -3.89 -9.72 -3.92
N ALA A 84 -4.75 -10.43 -3.20
CA ALA A 84 -5.25 -9.98 -1.90
C ALA A 84 -4.17 -9.69 -0.83
N ARG A 85 -2.93 -10.15 -1.01
CA ARG A 85 -1.86 -10.08 0.00
C ARG A 85 -0.51 -9.61 -0.52
N THR A 86 -0.42 -9.09 -1.73
CA THR A 86 0.83 -8.58 -2.28
C THR A 86 0.91 -7.05 -2.24
N ASN A 87 2.12 -6.52 -2.25
CA ASN A 87 2.39 -5.08 -2.35
C ASN A 87 2.47 -4.63 -3.82
N ALA A 88 2.84 -3.38 -4.07
CA ALA A 88 2.98 -2.83 -5.42
C ALA A 88 4.02 -3.55 -6.30
N LEU A 89 4.95 -4.31 -5.69
CA LEU A 89 5.97 -5.12 -6.37
C LEU A 89 5.55 -6.59 -6.53
N ASN A 90 4.29 -6.92 -6.27
CA ASN A 90 3.76 -8.29 -6.28
C ASN A 90 4.43 -9.24 -5.26
N LEU A 91 5.07 -8.68 -4.24
CA LEU A 91 5.70 -9.42 -3.15
C LEU A 91 4.74 -9.55 -1.97
N ALA A 92 4.92 -10.62 -1.19
CA ALA A 92 4.09 -10.86 -0.01
C ALA A 92 4.12 -9.67 0.96
N ARG A 93 2.95 -9.24 1.43
CA ARG A 93 2.87 -8.23 2.49
C ARG A 93 3.21 -8.88 3.83
N PRO A 94 4.01 -8.20 4.66
CA PRO A 94 4.30 -8.70 6.01
C PRO A 94 3.04 -8.75 6.85
N MET A 95 2.94 -9.76 7.69
CA MET A 95 1.86 -9.89 8.65
C MET A 95 1.87 -8.70 9.63
N LEU A 96 0.69 -8.18 9.94
CA LEU A 96 0.54 -7.17 10.98
C LEU A 96 0.29 -7.83 12.32
N ALA A 97 0.98 -7.35 13.35
CA ALA A 97 0.63 -7.66 14.72
C ALA A 97 -0.78 -7.15 15.02
N GLN A 98 -1.56 -7.94 15.71
CA GLN A 98 -2.85 -7.51 16.25
C GLN A 98 -2.63 -6.68 17.50
N THR A 99 -3.56 -5.76 17.78
CA THR A 99 -3.57 -5.03 19.05
C THR A 99 -3.85 -6.02 20.18
N TYR A 100 -3.06 -5.93 21.23
CA TYR A 100 -3.29 -6.71 22.44
C TYR A 100 -4.38 -6.03 23.28
N ASP A 101 -5.59 -6.61 23.23
CA ASP A 101 -6.76 -6.04 23.91
C ASP A 101 -7.16 -6.79 25.19
N HIS A 102 -6.68 -8.04 25.37
CA HIS A 102 -7.08 -8.85 26.51
C HIS A 102 -6.06 -9.94 26.87
N PRO A 103 -5.80 -10.22 28.19
CA PRO A 103 -4.89 -11.26 28.66
C PRO A 103 -5.15 -12.66 28.09
N ARG A 104 -6.40 -12.98 27.73
CA ARG A 104 -6.77 -14.28 27.13
C ARG A 104 -6.22 -14.51 25.71
N GLN A 105 -5.68 -13.47 25.06
CA GLN A 105 -5.05 -13.60 23.74
C GLN A 105 -3.63 -14.17 23.83
N VAL A 106 -3.02 -14.14 25.00
CA VAL A 106 -1.69 -14.70 25.22
C VAL A 106 -1.81 -16.17 25.57
N LYS A 107 -1.26 -17.02 24.72
CA LYS A 107 -1.20 -18.46 24.96
C LYS A 107 -0.04 -18.78 25.88
N GLU A 108 -0.17 -19.89 26.64
CA GLU A 108 0.97 -20.45 27.39
C GLU A 108 2.14 -20.75 26.44
N GLY A 109 3.35 -20.39 26.84
CA GLY A 109 4.55 -20.50 26.01
C GLY A 109 4.78 -19.33 25.06
N ALA A 110 4.02 -18.23 25.16
CA ALA A 110 4.23 -17.04 24.36
C ALA A 110 5.59 -16.40 24.68
N LEU A 111 6.32 -16.03 23.63
CA LEU A 111 7.59 -15.35 23.74
C LEU A 111 7.37 -13.83 23.77
N TRP A 112 8.12 -13.14 24.61
CA TRP A 112 8.11 -11.70 24.75
C TRP A 112 9.41 -11.11 24.25
N GLN A 113 9.32 -10.03 23.47
CA GLN A 113 10.50 -9.30 23.01
C GLN A 113 10.22 -7.80 23.01
N TYR A 114 11.28 -6.99 23.07
CA TYR A 114 11.17 -5.55 22.92
C TYR A 114 10.70 -5.23 21.49
N LYS A 115 9.76 -4.31 21.38
CA LYS A 115 9.38 -3.71 20.11
C LYS A 115 10.25 -2.50 19.85
N TYR A 116 11.19 -2.62 18.92
CA TYR A 116 12.00 -1.49 18.50
C TYR A 116 11.13 -0.50 17.71
N ASN A 117 11.42 0.79 17.90
CA ASN A 117 10.77 1.84 17.14
C ASN A 117 11.55 2.06 15.84
N GLY A 118 10.90 1.87 14.71
CA GLY A 118 11.54 1.97 13.39
C GLY A 118 10.57 1.80 12.24
N LEU A 119 11.12 1.86 11.03
CA LEU A 119 10.40 1.55 9.80
C LEU A 119 10.62 0.08 9.46
N ARG A 120 9.53 -0.67 9.31
CA ARG A 120 9.61 -2.07 8.89
C ARG A 120 10.23 -2.18 7.51
N CYS A 121 11.24 -3.03 7.40
CA CYS A 121 11.97 -3.31 6.19
C CYS A 121 11.86 -4.79 5.84
N LEU A 122 11.48 -5.08 4.60
CA LEU A 122 11.57 -6.43 4.05
C LEU A 122 12.77 -6.48 3.11
N MET A 123 13.56 -7.54 3.21
CA MET A 123 14.70 -7.78 2.35
C MET A 123 14.50 -9.10 1.64
N VAL A 124 14.52 -9.09 0.32
CA VAL A 124 14.38 -10.29 -0.51
C VAL A 124 15.64 -10.51 -1.32
N LYS A 125 16.19 -11.72 -1.24
CA LYS A 125 17.29 -12.15 -2.11
C LYS A 125 16.73 -12.54 -3.47
N THR A 126 17.22 -11.86 -4.48
CA THR A 126 16.93 -12.14 -5.89
C THR A 126 18.18 -12.62 -6.60
N ALA A 127 18.05 -13.10 -7.83
CA ALA A 127 19.19 -13.46 -8.69
C ALA A 127 20.18 -12.28 -8.93
N HIS A 128 19.74 -11.04 -8.73
CA HIS A 128 20.54 -9.81 -8.94
C HIS A 128 21.04 -9.17 -7.65
N GLY A 129 20.81 -9.80 -6.49
CA GLY A 129 21.17 -9.27 -5.18
C GLY A 129 19.97 -9.05 -4.26
N ILE A 130 20.19 -8.44 -3.10
CA ILE A 130 19.16 -8.20 -2.10
C ILE A 130 18.46 -6.88 -2.37
N VAL A 131 17.14 -6.92 -2.47
CA VAL A 131 16.28 -5.76 -2.56
C VAL A 131 15.61 -5.51 -1.22
N ALA A 132 15.82 -4.31 -0.67
CA ALA A 132 15.20 -3.86 0.57
C ALA A 132 14.02 -2.92 0.25
N TYR A 133 12.85 -3.15 0.87
CA TYR A 133 11.66 -2.35 0.62
C TYR A 133 10.75 -2.26 1.85
N SER A 134 9.96 -1.18 1.88
CA SER A 134 8.94 -0.98 2.91
C SER A 134 7.77 -1.96 2.74
N ARG A 135 6.92 -2.05 3.76
CA ARG A 135 5.67 -2.82 3.72
C ARG A 135 4.83 -2.62 2.44
N ASN A 136 4.81 -1.41 1.90
CA ASN A 136 4.02 -1.05 0.73
C ASN A 136 4.78 -1.22 -0.60
N GLY A 137 5.99 -1.76 -0.57
CA GLY A 137 6.80 -1.99 -1.76
C GLY A 137 7.64 -0.77 -2.20
N LYS A 138 7.82 0.26 -1.35
CA LYS A 138 8.74 1.36 -1.65
C LYS A 138 10.16 0.92 -1.37
N PRO A 139 11.10 1.00 -2.33
CA PRO A 139 12.46 0.55 -2.13
C PRO A 139 13.23 1.45 -1.15
N PHE A 140 14.10 0.86 -0.36
CA PHE A 140 15.12 1.55 0.42
C PHE A 140 16.44 1.50 -0.35
N THR A 141 16.95 2.65 -0.75
CA THR A 141 18.17 2.77 -1.56
C THR A 141 19.45 2.99 -0.74
N THR A 142 19.30 3.22 0.57
CA THR A 142 20.42 3.61 1.47
C THR A 142 20.96 2.46 2.32
N LEU A 143 20.44 1.24 2.17
CA LEU A 143 20.78 0.08 3.02
C LEU A 143 21.88 -0.82 2.45
N GLY A 144 22.69 -0.34 1.49
CA GLY A 144 23.75 -1.13 0.85
C GLY A 144 24.74 -1.76 1.85
N HIS A 145 25.05 -1.07 2.93
CA HIS A 145 25.93 -1.59 3.98
C HIS A 145 25.35 -2.80 4.75
N ILE A 146 24.02 -2.90 4.84
CA ILE A 146 23.34 -4.04 5.46
C ILE A 146 23.17 -5.16 4.44
N THR A 147 22.69 -4.83 3.24
CA THR A 147 22.44 -5.84 2.19
C THR A 147 23.72 -6.56 1.79
N SER A 148 24.87 -5.88 1.73
CA SER A 148 26.17 -6.52 1.44
C SER A 148 26.56 -7.60 2.45
N GLY A 149 26.27 -7.38 3.73
CA GLY A 149 26.53 -8.39 4.77
C GLY A 149 25.56 -9.59 4.67
N LEU A 150 24.32 -9.34 4.29
CA LEU A 150 23.30 -10.37 4.14
C LEU A 150 23.48 -11.22 2.87
N GLU A 151 24.19 -10.72 1.86
CA GLU A 151 24.50 -11.46 0.63
C GLU A 151 25.19 -12.80 0.90
N LEU A 152 25.95 -12.90 1.99
CA LEU A 152 26.71 -14.09 2.38
C LEU A 152 25.86 -15.17 3.07
N ILE A 153 24.68 -14.80 3.57
CA ILE A 153 23.86 -15.69 4.41
C ILE A 153 22.47 -15.97 3.86
N MET A 154 22.04 -15.21 2.85
CA MET A 154 20.72 -15.41 2.21
C MET A 154 20.85 -16.17 0.89
N GLU A 155 19.94 -17.11 0.68
CA GLU A 155 19.78 -17.83 -0.58
C GLU A 155 18.72 -17.15 -1.45
N GLU A 156 18.74 -17.43 -2.78
CA GLU A 156 17.74 -16.87 -3.69
C GLU A 156 16.32 -17.29 -3.29
N GLY A 157 15.43 -16.30 -3.16
CA GLY A 157 14.05 -16.49 -2.69
C GLY A 157 13.84 -16.26 -1.21
N ASP A 158 14.92 -16.16 -0.41
CA ASP A 158 14.80 -15.84 1.00
C ASP A 158 14.23 -14.45 1.23
N THR A 159 13.43 -14.34 2.27
CA THR A 159 12.85 -13.07 2.72
C THR A 159 13.08 -12.88 4.21
N LEU A 160 13.73 -11.76 4.57
CA LEU A 160 13.85 -11.30 5.94
C LEU A 160 12.88 -10.14 6.19
N ASP A 161 12.30 -10.13 7.39
CA ASP A 161 11.33 -9.13 7.85
C ASP A 161 11.81 -8.55 9.19
N GLY A 162 12.10 -7.24 9.20
CA GLY A 162 12.68 -6.55 10.36
C GLY A 162 12.27 -5.09 10.50
#